data_55191a7e7dbb924218a6979eff43ce85
#
_entry.id   55191a7e7dbb924218a6979eff43ce85
#
_cell.length_a   1.000
_cell.length_b   1.000
_cell.length_c   1.000
_cell.angle_alpha   90.00
_cell.angle_beta   90.00
_cell.angle_gamma   90.00
#
_symmetry.space_group_name_H-M   'P 1'
#
loop_
_entity.id
_entity.type
_entity.pdbx_description
1 polymer ?
#
loop_
_entity_poly.entity_id
_entity_poly.type
_entity_poly.pdbx_seq_one_letter_code
_entity_poly.pdbx_strand_id
1 'polypeptide(L)'
;KLFPENEIKVLSIGTGINRRKINGKNSAKWGALNWLNHDILGIMLESSMFDEIASDLMGDNYLRVNSSTGLVNRRMDDTSEANLKRINLMGMEWWSNFGEETLDFLNV
;
A
#
# COMPACT_ATOMS: atom_id res chain seq x y z
N LYS A 1 -1.74 28.81 -11.43
CA LYS A 1 -1.27 27.43 -11.72
C LYS A 1 0.21 27.44 -12.12
N LEU A 2 0.99 26.58 -11.48
CA LEU A 2 2.42 26.42 -11.81
C LEU A 2 2.62 25.73 -13.18
N PHE A 3 1.68 24.89 -13.60
CA PHE A 3 1.73 24.14 -14.86
C PHE A 3 0.39 24.19 -15.59
N PRO A 4 -0.01 25.35 -16.13
CA PRO A 4 -1.34 25.52 -16.72
C PRO A 4 -1.56 24.74 -18.02
N GLU A 5 -0.50 24.43 -18.73
CA GLU A 5 -0.52 23.76 -20.04
C GLU A 5 -0.21 22.26 -19.94
N ASN A 6 0.25 21.80 -18.78
CA ASN A 6 0.70 20.43 -18.58
C ASN A 6 -0.31 19.57 -17.84
N GLU A 7 -0.51 18.39 -18.34
CA GLU A 7 -1.26 17.35 -17.66
C GLU A 7 -0.41 16.73 -16.56
N ILE A 8 -0.93 16.70 -15.33
CA ILE A 8 -0.23 16.12 -14.19
C ILE A 8 -0.70 14.67 -14.02
N LYS A 9 0.24 13.74 -13.99
CA LYS A 9 0.01 12.35 -13.64
C LYS A 9 0.63 12.04 -12.27
N VAL A 10 -0.06 11.26 -11.47
CA VAL A 10 0.43 10.83 -10.15
C VAL A 10 0.50 9.32 -10.09
N LEU A 11 1.71 8.81 -9.92
CA LEU A 11 1.96 7.42 -9.59
C LEU A 11 2.20 7.30 -8.09
N SER A 12 1.31 6.60 -7.41
CA SER A 12 1.38 6.37 -5.97
C SER A 12 1.80 4.93 -5.69
N ILE A 13 2.96 4.75 -5.07
CA ILE A 13 3.50 3.42 -4.76
C ILE A 13 3.43 3.19 -3.26
N GLY A 14 2.72 2.16 -2.85
CA GLY A 14 2.59 1.77 -1.47
C GLY A 14 3.70 0.83 -1.01
N THR A 15 3.81 0.68 0.28
CA THR A 15 4.80 -0.21 0.94
C THR A 15 4.28 -1.63 1.17
N GLY A 16 3.10 -1.92 0.69
CA GLY A 16 2.43 -3.19 0.86
C GLY A 16 1.36 -3.17 1.96
N ILE A 17 0.43 -4.07 1.82
CA ILE A 17 -0.67 -4.25 2.77
C ILE A 17 -0.41 -5.52 3.56
N ASN A 18 -0.23 -5.38 4.85
CA ASN A 18 -0.13 -6.51 5.75
C ASN A 18 -1.51 -6.78 6.34
N ARG A 19 -2.18 -7.79 5.80
CA ARG A 19 -3.48 -8.22 6.31
C ARG A 19 -3.30 -8.99 7.61
N ARG A 20 -3.29 -8.30 8.73
CA ARG A 20 -3.42 -8.94 10.03
C ARG A 20 -4.85 -9.48 10.18
N LYS A 21 -4.95 -10.77 10.44
CA LYS A 21 -6.16 -11.28 11.08
C LYS A 21 -6.16 -10.80 12.54
N ILE A 22 -7.00 -9.85 12.84
CA ILE A 22 -7.29 -9.49 14.24
C ILE A 22 -8.09 -10.66 14.81
N ASN A 23 -7.56 -11.29 15.86
CA ASN A 23 -8.31 -12.31 16.56
C ASN A 23 -9.49 -11.65 17.30
N GLY A 24 -10.70 -11.92 16.84
CA GLY A 24 -11.92 -11.34 17.44
C GLY A 24 -12.09 -11.63 18.92
N LYS A 25 -11.59 -12.75 19.41
CA LYS A 25 -11.61 -13.08 20.84
C LYS A 25 -10.71 -12.14 21.66
N ASN A 26 -9.56 -11.78 21.12
CA ASN A 26 -8.65 -10.85 21.80
C ASN A 26 -9.10 -9.40 21.62
N SER A 27 -9.61 -9.04 20.46
CA SER A 27 -10.07 -7.68 20.18
C SER A 27 -11.29 -7.29 21.00
N ALA A 28 -12.17 -8.23 21.33
CA ALA A 28 -13.32 -7.98 22.20
C ALA A 28 -12.93 -7.54 23.62
N LYS A 29 -11.72 -7.88 24.06
CA LYS A 29 -11.16 -7.49 25.36
C LYS A 29 -10.37 -6.18 25.31
N TRP A 30 -10.16 -5.63 24.13
CA TRP A 30 -9.38 -4.41 23.97
C TRP A 30 -10.18 -3.19 24.39
N GLY A 31 -9.63 -2.38 25.28
CA GLY A 31 -10.12 -1.04 25.52
C GLY A 31 -9.71 -0.09 24.41
N ALA A 32 -10.27 1.12 24.42
CA ALA A 32 -9.98 2.16 23.43
C ALA A 32 -8.48 2.42 23.24
N LEU A 33 -7.69 2.34 24.31
CA LEU A 33 -6.24 2.53 24.26
C LEU A 33 -5.51 1.44 23.46
N ASN A 34 -5.97 0.19 23.55
CA ASN A 34 -5.38 -0.91 22.78
C ASN A 34 -5.68 -0.80 21.30
N TRP A 35 -6.86 -0.33 20.93
CA TRP A 35 -7.21 -0.03 19.54
C TRP A 35 -6.36 1.10 18.98
N LEU A 36 -6.12 2.16 19.78
CA LEU A 36 -5.23 3.26 19.41
C LEU A 36 -3.77 2.82 19.24
N ASN A 37 -3.30 1.94 20.14
CA ASN A 37 -1.94 1.40 20.05
C ASN A 37 -1.70 0.54 18.82
N HIS A 38 -2.73 -0.08 18.27
CA HIS A 38 -2.64 -0.84 17.02
C HIS A 38 -2.81 0.03 15.78
N ASP A 39 -3.14 1.30 15.97
CA ASP A 39 -3.31 2.32 14.92
C ASP A 39 -4.18 1.86 13.74
N ILE A 40 -5.13 0.97 14.03
CA ILE A 40 -5.95 0.31 13.01
C ILE A 40 -6.84 1.33 12.31
N LEU A 41 -7.45 2.23 13.08
CA LEU A 41 -8.29 3.29 12.54
C LEU A 41 -7.51 4.26 11.68
N GLY A 42 -6.30 4.64 12.10
CA GLY A 42 -5.42 5.51 11.31
C GLY A 42 -5.07 4.87 9.97
N ILE A 43 -4.64 3.62 9.99
CA ILE A 43 -4.28 2.88 8.77
C ILE A 43 -5.49 2.70 7.84
N MET A 44 -6.67 2.37 8.38
CA MET A 44 -7.88 2.19 7.57
C MET A 44 -8.40 3.50 6.99
N LEU A 45 -8.34 4.58 7.74
CA LEU A 45 -8.82 5.88 7.28
C LEU A 45 -7.85 6.55 6.30
N GLU A 46 -6.55 6.50 6.55
CA GLU A 46 -5.56 7.13 5.67
C GLU A 46 -5.46 6.44 4.31
N SER A 47 -5.26 5.13 4.28
CA SER A 47 -4.96 4.45 3.01
C SER A 47 -6.15 4.38 2.06
N SER A 48 -7.39 4.24 2.57
CA SER A 48 -8.55 4.13 1.70
C SER A 48 -9.10 5.47 1.25
N MET A 49 -9.19 6.45 2.16
CA MET A 49 -9.80 7.76 1.84
C MET A 49 -8.98 8.57 0.86
N PHE A 50 -7.66 8.64 1.06
CA PHE A 50 -6.80 9.43 0.17
C PHE A 50 -6.71 8.84 -1.22
N ASP A 51 -6.71 7.52 -1.32
CA ASP A 51 -6.71 6.83 -2.61
C ASP A 51 -8.00 7.09 -3.38
N GLU A 52 -9.16 6.99 -2.74
CA GLU A 52 -10.46 7.30 -3.35
C GLU A 52 -10.55 8.76 -3.79
N ILE A 53 -10.15 9.69 -2.93
CA ILE A 53 -10.18 11.13 -3.26
C ILE A 53 -9.25 11.43 -4.43
N ALA A 54 -8.04 10.90 -4.44
CA ALA A 54 -7.10 11.10 -5.52
C ALA A 54 -7.61 10.50 -6.84
N SER A 55 -8.18 9.30 -6.80
CA SER A 55 -8.78 8.65 -7.97
C SER A 55 -9.95 9.44 -8.52
N ASP A 56 -10.83 9.96 -7.66
CA ASP A 56 -11.98 10.77 -8.08
C ASP A 56 -11.56 12.11 -8.70
N LEU A 57 -10.52 12.74 -8.14
CA LEU A 57 -10.05 14.05 -8.61
C LEU A 57 -9.23 13.96 -9.89
N MET A 58 -8.44 12.90 -10.06
CA MET A 58 -7.46 12.79 -11.14
C MET A 58 -7.88 11.83 -12.24
N GLY A 59 -8.84 10.95 -11.99
CA GLY A 59 -9.30 9.96 -12.98
C GLY A 59 -8.16 9.10 -13.53
N ASP A 60 -8.02 9.08 -14.85
CA ASP A 60 -6.99 8.29 -15.55
C ASP A 60 -5.55 8.79 -15.32
N ASN A 61 -5.38 9.95 -14.71
CA ASN A 61 -4.07 10.52 -14.38
C ASN A 61 -3.56 10.08 -13.00
N TYR A 62 -4.22 9.13 -12.37
CA TYR A 62 -3.81 8.56 -11.09
C TYR A 62 -3.68 7.05 -11.19
N LEU A 63 -2.52 6.53 -10.80
CA LEU A 63 -2.30 5.10 -10.67
C LEU A 63 -1.75 4.76 -9.28
N ARG A 64 -2.42 3.86 -8.59
CA ARG A 64 -1.99 3.35 -7.30
C ARG A 64 -1.43 1.93 -7.46
N VAL A 65 -0.17 1.74 -7.09
CA VAL A 65 0.47 0.43 -7.05
C VAL A 65 0.66 0.03 -5.58
N ASN A 66 -0.10 -0.94 -5.15
CA ASN A 66 0.00 -1.51 -3.81
C ASN A 66 -0.63 -2.90 -3.80
N SER A 67 -0.09 -3.80 -3.00
CA SER A 67 -0.63 -5.16 -2.90
C SER A 67 -0.24 -5.78 -1.56
N SER A 68 -0.65 -7.03 -1.34
CA SER A 68 -0.31 -7.77 -0.14
C SER A 68 1.19 -8.02 -0.03
N THR A 69 1.73 -7.88 1.17
CA THR A 69 3.13 -8.26 1.46
C THR A 69 3.32 -9.77 1.56
N GLY A 70 2.25 -10.55 1.55
CA GLY A 70 2.31 -12.00 1.59
C GLY A 70 3.05 -12.54 2.81
N LEU A 71 4.12 -13.30 2.56
CA LEU A 71 4.91 -13.95 3.60
C LEU A 71 6.06 -13.09 4.15
N VAL A 72 6.23 -11.87 3.64
CA VAL A 72 7.27 -10.95 4.13
C VAL A 72 7.01 -10.63 5.60
N ASN A 73 8.08 -10.63 6.41
CA ASN A 73 7.96 -10.29 7.81
C ASN A 73 7.55 -8.82 7.97
N ARG A 74 6.63 -8.57 8.89
CA ARG A 74 6.16 -7.22 9.23
C ARG A 74 7.22 -6.34 9.87
N ARG A 75 8.20 -6.94 10.51
CA ARG A 75 9.30 -6.19 11.10
C ARG A 75 10.20 -5.65 10.01
N MET A 76 10.33 -4.35 9.95
CA MET A 76 11.18 -3.67 8.95
C MET A 76 12.66 -3.93 9.16
N ASP A 77 13.03 -4.40 10.35
CA ASP A 77 14.42 -4.70 10.74
C ASP A 77 14.81 -6.17 10.55
N ASP A 78 13.95 -6.99 9.97
CA ASP A 78 14.27 -8.38 9.68
C ASP A 78 15.12 -8.49 8.40
N THR A 79 16.43 -8.59 8.58
CA THR A 79 17.42 -8.73 7.52
C THR A 79 17.85 -10.19 7.30
N SER A 80 17.09 -11.15 7.82
CA SER A 80 17.38 -12.57 7.59
C SER A 80 17.35 -12.91 6.11
N GLU A 81 18.17 -13.88 5.70
CA GLU A 81 18.24 -14.34 4.31
C GLU A 81 16.87 -14.82 3.82
N ALA A 82 16.12 -15.52 4.66
CA ALA A 82 14.78 -15.99 4.33
C ALA A 82 13.81 -14.82 4.05
N ASN A 83 13.85 -13.77 4.87
CA ASN A 83 12.98 -12.60 4.66
C ASN A 83 13.41 -11.79 3.43
N LEU A 84 14.69 -11.63 3.18
CA LEU A 84 15.20 -10.94 1.98
C LEU A 84 14.77 -11.66 0.70
N LYS A 85 14.78 -12.99 0.68
CA LYS A 85 14.25 -13.77 -0.44
C LYS A 85 12.75 -13.54 -0.64
N ARG A 86 11.98 -13.46 0.43
CA ARG A 86 10.54 -13.19 0.37
C ARG A 86 10.24 -11.80 -0.18
N ILE A 87 11.02 -10.79 0.22
CA ILE A 87 10.91 -9.43 -0.31
C ILE A 87 11.21 -9.42 -1.81
N ASN A 88 12.26 -10.09 -2.24
CA ASN A 88 12.62 -10.18 -3.65
C ASN A 88 11.53 -10.86 -4.48
N LEU A 89 10.99 -11.97 -4.02
CA LEU A 89 9.88 -12.65 -4.67
C LEU A 89 8.62 -11.78 -4.74
N MET A 90 8.32 -11.07 -3.68
CA MET A 90 7.22 -10.10 -3.65
C MET A 90 7.41 -9.00 -4.69
N GLY A 91 8.61 -8.45 -4.81
CA GLY A 91 8.92 -7.44 -5.82
C GLY A 91 8.74 -7.96 -7.25
N MET A 92 9.17 -9.18 -7.52
CA MET A 92 8.99 -9.83 -8.82
C MET A 92 7.50 -10.07 -9.12
N GLU A 93 6.72 -10.50 -8.14
CA GLU A 93 5.28 -10.69 -8.28
C GLU A 93 4.56 -9.36 -8.55
N TRP A 94 4.91 -8.31 -7.83
CA TRP A 94 4.34 -6.99 -8.06
C TRP A 94 4.69 -6.46 -9.46
N TRP A 95 5.91 -6.65 -9.90
CA TRP A 95 6.31 -6.26 -11.25
C TRP A 95 5.52 -7.04 -12.31
N SER A 96 5.31 -8.34 -12.11
CA SER A 96 4.49 -9.16 -13.01
C SER A 96 3.04 -8.68 -13.09
N ASN A 97 2.48 -8.21 -11.97
CA ASN A 97 1.09 -7.78 -11.91
C ASN A 97 0.87 -6.33 -12.35
N PHE A 98 1.82 -5.43 -12.08
CA PHE A 98 1.64 -3.99 -12.25
C PHE A 98 2.64 -3.34 -13.19
N GLY A 99 3.68 -4.04 -13.59
CA GLY A 99 4.79 -3.44 -14.35
C GLY A 99 4.37 -2.88 -15.70
N GLU A 100 3.62 -3.66 -16.47
CA GLU A 100 3.14 -3.26 -17.79
C GLU A 100 2.20 -2.06 -17.71
N GLU A 101 1.22 -2.12 -16.81
CA GLU A 101 0.29 -1.01 -16.56
C GLU A 101 1.02 0.25 -16.12
N THR A 102 2.04 0.12 -15.28
CA THR A 102 2.84 1.25 -14.82
C THR A 102 3.64 1.88 -15.95
N LEU A 103 4.26 1.08 -16.80
CA LEU A 103 5.00 1.58 -17.97
C LEU A 103 4.06 2.29 -18.95
N ASP A 104 2.90 1.72 -19.23
CA ASP A 104 1.90 2.35 -20.08
C ASP A 104 1.41 3.68 -19.49
N PHE A 105 1.15 3.71 -18.20
CA PHE A 105 0.76 4.93 -17.50
C PHE A 105 1.81 6.04 -17.61
N LEU A 106 3.08 5.69 -17.53
CA LEU A 106 4.20 6.62 -17.65
C LEU A 106 4.57 6.95 -19.11
N ASN A 107 3.98 6.31 -20.08
CA ASN A 107 4.32 6.39 -21.50
C ASN A 107 5.79 6.06 -21.80
N VAL A 108 6.27 5.00 -21.17
CA VAL A 108 7.66 4.54 -21.32
C VAL A 108 7.74 3.27 -22.15
#